data_eeada2f400a6e85766ba80c282854135
#
_entry.id   eeada2f400a6e85766ba80c282854135
#
_cell.length_a   1.000
_cell.length_b   1.000
_cell.length_c   1.000
_cell.angle_alpha   90.00
_cell.angle_beta   90.00
_cell.angle_gamma   90.00
#
_symmetry.space_group_name_H-M   'P 1'
#
loop_
_entity.id
_entity.type
_entity.pdbx_description
1 polymer ?
#
loop_
_entity_poly.entity_id
_entity_poly.type
_entity_poly.pdbx_seq_one_letter_code
_entity_poly.pdbx_strand_id
1 'polypeptide(L)'
;IEKRQISRLGSTQTMPIDVRLICATNADIRHMVDEGSFRQDLLYRINTIEIHIPPLRERGNDIILLAEYFLDRYARKYKKEMRGLTREAKNKLLKYTWPGNVRELQHTMERVVILGDGSLLKPENFQFHVTPKQKKEEEIVLNLEQLERQTIEKAMKLSEGNISRAADYLGITRF
;
A
#
# COMPACT_ATOMS: atom_id res chain seq x y z
N ILE A 1 7.36 -31.91 -5.14
CA ILE A 1 6.32 -31.65 -4.13
C ILE A 1 5.51 -32.92 -3.91
N GLU A 2 4.87 -33.51 -4.93
CA GLU A 2 4.02 -34.72 -4.81
C GLU A 2 4.71 -35.93 -4.20
N LYS A 3 5.92 -36.22 -4.62
CA LYS A 3 6.67 -37.40 -4.17
C LYS A 3 7.23 -37.27 -2.75
N ARG A 4 7.08 -36.09 -2.10
CA ARG A 4 7.69 -35.83 -0.80
C ARG A 4 9.14 -36.29 -0.66
N GLN A 5 9.91 -36.07 -1.72
CA GLN A 5 11.31 -36.46 -1.81
C GLN A 5 12.12 -35.32 -2.37
N ILE A 6 13.34 -35.18 -1.89
CA ILE A 6 14.34 -34.27 -2.41
C ILE A 6 15.61 -35.02 -2.78
N SER A 7 16.34 -34.52 -3.75
CA SER A 7 17.71 -34.94 -4.04
C SER A 7 18.65 -33.75 -3.85
N ARG A 8 19.85 -34.01 -3.36
CA ARG A 8 20.91 -32.99 -3.33
C ARG A 8 21.34 -32.69 -4.76
N LEU A 9 21.68 -31.42 -5.03
CA LEU A 9 22.26 -31.04 -6.32
C LEU A 9 23.53 -31.87 -6.58
N GLY A 10 23.58 -32.54 -7.75
CA GLY A 10 24.69 -33.42 -8.13
C GLY A 10 24.61 -34.85 -7.58
N SER A 11 23.56 -35.22 -6.84
CA SER A 11 23.35 -36.58 -6.34
C SER A 11 22.13 -37.22 -6.99
N THR A 12 22.21 -38.51 -7.24
CA THR A 12 21.09 -39.35 -7.70
C THR A 12 20.27 -39.93 -6.54
N GLN A 13 20.75 -39.81 -5.30
CA GLN A 13 20.06 -40.30 -4.12
C GLN A 13 18.91 -39.38 -3.73
N THR A 14 17.71 -39.95 -3.59
CA THR A 14 16.52 -39.25 -3.09
C THR A 14 16.33 -39.55 -1.61
N MET A 15 15.94 -38.53 -0.85
CA MET A 15 15.59 -38.62 0.58
C MET A 15 14.12 -38.27 0.77
N PRO A 16 13.37 -39.03 1.54
CA PRO A 16 11.99 -38.67 1.90
C PRO A 16 12.02 -37.42 2.78
N ILE A 17 11.05 -36.53 2.56
CA ILE A 17 10.84 -35.35 3.42
C ILE A 17 9.40 -35.30 3.91
N ASP A 18 9.21 -34.94 5.16
CA ASP A 18 7.90 -34.57 5.71
C ASP A 18 7.92 -33.10 6.08
N VAL A 19 7.32 -32.27 5.20
CA VAL A 19 7.30 -30.81 5.35
C VAL A 19 5.91 -30.28 5.06
N ARG A 20 5.54 -29.22 5.77
CA ARG A 20 4.40 -28.39 5.45
C ARG A 20 4.87 -27.22 4.58
N LEU A 21 4.33 -27.11 3.37
CA LEU A 21 4.64 -26.03 2.46
C LEU A 21 3.72 -24.84 2.73
N ILE A 22 4.31 -23.67 2.97
CA ILE A 22 3.59 -22.39 3.10
C ILE A 22 4.22 -21.42 2.10
N CYS A 23 3.42 -20.94 1.16
CA CYS A 23 3.82 -19.97 0.14
C CYS A 23 3.17 -18.61 0.43
N ALA A 24 3.86 -17.52 0.13
CA ALA A 24 3.30 -16.18 0.22
C ALA A 24 3.80 -15.35 -0.96
N THR A 25 2.91 -14.54 -1.51
CA THR A 25 3.23 -13.60 -2.58
C THR A 25 2.32 -12.38 -2.50
N ASN A 26 2.76 -11.26 -3.05
CA ASN A 26 1.96 -10.07 -3.30
C ASN A 26 1.60 -9.90 -4.79
N ALA A 27 2.06 -10.83 -5.65
CA ALA A 27 1.74 -10.82 -7.07
C ALA A 27 0.40 -11.49 -7.33
N ASP A 28 -0.29 -11.05 -8.38
CA ASP A 28 -1.47 -11.74 -8.91
C ASP A 28 -1.01 -12.99 -9.68
N ILE A 29 -0.99 -14.11 -8.97
CA ILE A 29 -0.52 -15.38 -9.53
C ILE A 29 -1.41 -15.86 -10.66
N ARG A 30 -2.71 -15.55 -10.66
CA ARG A 30 -3.63 -15.95 -11.72
C ARG A 30 -3.31 -15.21 -13.01
N HIS A 31 -3.10 -13.90 -12.91
CA HIS A 31 -2.65 -13.10 -14.06
C HIS A 31 -1.28 -13.58 -14.58
N MET A 32 -0.35 -13.94 -13.70
CA MET A 32 0.94 -14.51 -14.10
C MET A 32 0.83 -15.85 -14.82
N VAL A 33 -0.17 -16.67 -14.48
CA VAL A 33 -0.47 -17.92 -15.20
C VAL A 33 -1.01 -17.61 -16.59
N ASP A 34 -1.94 -16.65 -16.69
CA ASP A 34 -2.55 -16.24 -17.96
C ASP A 34 -1.49 -15.66 -18.93
N GLU A 35 -0.51 -14.92 -18.40
CA GLU A 35 0.64 -14.42 -19.18
C GLU A 35 1.72 -15.48 -19.47
N GLY A 36 1.62 -16.69 -18.92
CA GLY A 36 2.60 -17.75 -19.07
C GLY A 36 3.89 -17.56 -18.25
N SER A 37 3.96 -16.53 -17.38
CA SER A 37 5.10 -16.24 -16.51
C SER A 37 5.15 -17.13 -15.26
N PHE A 38 4.05 -17.80 -14.93
CA PHE A 38 3.95 -18.79 -13.86
C PHE A 38 3.25 -20.06 -14.36
N ARG A 39 3.80 -21.22 -14.01
CA ARG A 39 3.26 -22.51 -14.47
C ARG A 39 1.95 -22.85 -13.77
N GLN A 40 0.94 -23.16 -14.56
CA GLN A 40 -0.38 -23.54 -14.05
C GLN A 40 -0.35 -24.84 -13.24
N ASP A 41 0.43 -25.84 -13.68
CA ASP A 41 0.54 -27.12 -12.96
C ASP A 41 1.17 -26.95 -11.57
N LEU A 42 2.12 -26.01 -11.44
CA LEU A 42 2.71 -25.69 -10.14
C LEU A 42 1.69 -25.02 -9.22
N LEU A 43 0.90 -24.08 -9.76
CA LEU A 43 -0.16 -23.43 -8.98
C LEU A 43 -1.11 -24.47 -8.38
N TYR A 44 -1.62 -25.39 -9.17
CA TYR A 44 -2.54 -26.43 -8.66
C TYR A 44 -1.91 -27.35 -7.60
N ARG A 45 -0.61 -27.56 -7.65
CA ARG A 45 0.09 -28.41 -6.65
C ARG A 45 0.33 -27.71 -5.32
N ILE A 46 0.43 -26.38 -5.30
CA ILE A 46 0.71 -25.62 -4.07
C ILE A 46 -0.55 -24.97 -3.49
N ASN A 47 -1.57 -24.70 -4.32
CA ASN A 47 -2.79 -23.98 -3.93
C ASN A 47 -3.88 -24.93 -3.41
N THR A 48 -3.60 -25.61 -2.30
CA THR A 48 -4.63 -26.43 -1.61
C THR A 48 -5.55 -25.55 -0.77
N ILE A 49 -5.00 -24.52 -0.12
CA ILE A 49 -5.74 -23.54 0.67
C ILE A 49 -5.18 -22.16 0.36
N GLU A 50 -6.02 -21.27 -0.14
CA GLU A 50 -5.68 -19.89 -0.41
C GLU A 50 -6.26 -18.98 0.68
N ILE A 51 -5.41 -18.16 1.27
CA ILE A 51 -5.81 -17.17 2.27
C ILE A 51 -5.47 -15.78 1.72
N HIS A 52 -6.50 -15.01 1.42
CA HIS A 52 -6.34 -13.62 1.04
C HIS A 52 -6.28 -12.74 2.27
N ILE A 53 -5.18 -12.00 2.44
CA ILE A 53 -5.00 -11.04 3.53
C ILE A 53 -5.33 -9.65 3.00
N PRO A 54 -6.42 -9.00 3.46
CA PRO A 54 -6.77 -7.67 3.00
C PRO A 54 -5.73 -6.63 3.45
N PRO A 55 -5.54 -5.55 2.69
CA PRO A 55 -4.65 -4.46 3.08
C PRO A 55 -5.15 -3.78 4.35
N LEU A 56 -4.22 -3.14 5.08
CA LEU A 56 -4.50 -2.58 6.41
C LEU A 56 -5.63 -1.55 6.41
N ARG A 57 -5.77 -0.75 5.33
CA ARG A 57 -6.87 0.23 5.15
C ARG A 57 -8.28 -0.40 5.15
N GLU A 58 -8.39 -1.69 4.86
CA GLU A 58 -9.66 -2.43 4.80
C GLU A 58 -9.97 -3.18 6.11
N ARG A 59 -9.04 -3.12 7.07
CA ARG A 59 -9.13 -3.85 8.34
C ARG A 59 -9.66 -3.01 9.50
N GLY A 60 -10.14 -1.80 9.22
CA GLY A 60 -10.84 -0.96 10.20
C GLY A 60 -10.06 -0.77 11.51
N ASN A 61 -10.66 -1.21 12.61
CA ASN A 61 -10.09 -1.03 13.95
C ASN A 61 -8.80 -1.81 14.23
N ASP A 62 -8.42 -2.77 13.40
CA ASP A 62 -7.14 -3.47 13.55
C ASP A 62 -5.96 -2.52 13.49
N ILE A 63 -6.11 -1.39 12.76
CA ILE A 63 -5.09 -0.32 12.74
C ILE A 63 -4.76 0.14 14.16
N ILE A 64 -5.78 0.37 14.99
CA ILE A 64 -5.60 0.87 16.36
C ILE A 64 -5.02 -0.23 17.26
N LEU A 65 -5.53 -1.45 17.15
CA LEU A 65 -5.02 -2.58 17.93
C LEU A 65 -3.53 -2.83 17.65
N LEU A 66 -3.15 -2.81 16.38
CA LEU A 66 -1.74 -2.95 15.97
C LEU A 66 -0.89 -1.75 16.41
N ALA A 67 -1.41 -0.53 16.31
CA ALA A 67 -0.71 0.66 16.78
C ALA A 67 -0.44 0.60 18.29
N GLU A 68 -1.42 0.24 19.09
CA GLU A 68 -1.28 0.08 20.54
C GLU A 68 -0.30 -1.06 20.89
N TYR A 69 -0.38 -2.18 20.18
CA TYR A 69 0.57 -3.28 20.33
C TYR A 69 2.02 -2.83 20.04
N PHE A 70 2.25 -2.13 18.93
CA PHE A 70 3.58 -1.63 18.59
C PHE A 70 4.05 -0.55 19.55
N LEU A 71 3.15 0.31 20.02
CA LEU A 71 3.46 1.32 21.04
C LEU A 71 4.03 0.66 22.30
N ASP A 72 3.31 -0.30 22.87
CA ASP A 72 3.73 -1.03 24.07
C ASP A 72 5.07 -1.77 23.85
N ARG A 73 5.19 -2.48 22.71
CA ARG A 73 6.42 -3.18 22.34
C ARG A 73 7.63 -2.26 22.28
N TYR A 74 7.50 -1.11 21.62
CA TYR A 74 8.61 -0.16 21.44
C TYR A 74 8.86 0.68 22.69
N ALA A 75 7.85 1.02 23.46
CA ALA A 75 7.99 1.66 24.76
C ALA A 75 8.88 0.81 25.68
N ARG A 76 8.62 -0.50 25.77
CA ARG A 76 9.46 -1.44 26.52
C ARG A 76 10.87 -1.54 25.95
N LYS A 77 11.01 -1.67 24.62
CA LYS A 77 12.30 -1.80 23.93
C LYS A 77 13.21 -0.61 24.22
N TYR A 78 12.66 0.61 24.17
CA TYR A 78 13.40 1.85 24.34
C TYR A 78 13.33 2.43 25.76
N LYS A 79 12.73 1.72 26.70
CA LYS A 79 12.55 2.11 28.12
C LYS A 79 11.91 3.50 28.27
N LYS A 80 10.89 3.78 27.45
CA LYS A 80 10.12 5.02 27.48
C LYS A 80 8.75 4.79 28.13
N GLU A 81 8.33 5.75 28.97
CA GLU A 81 7.02 5.72 29.59
C GLU A 81 5.98 6.30 28.63
N MET A 82 5.31 5.42 27.88
CA MET A 82 4.23 5.81 26.96
C MET A 82 2.88 5.35 27.53
N ARG A 83 1.95 6.29 27.70
CA ARG A 83 0.59 6.04 28.28
C ARG A 83 -0.45 5.69 27.23
N GLY A 84 -0.18 5.96 25.95
CA GLY A 84 -1.11 5.63 24.89
C GLY A 84 -1.21 6.68 23.77
N LEU A 85 -2.31 6.60 23.02
CA LEU A 85 -2.66 7.47 21.91
C LEU A 85 -3.86 8.34 22.29
N THR A 86 -3.85 9.63 21.96
CA THR A 86 -5.04 10.46 22.09
C THR A 86 -6.11 10.02 21.08
N ARG A 87 -7.37 10.40 21.32
CA ARG A 87 -8.48 10.12 20.41
C ARG A 87 -8.24 10.70 19.02
N GLU A 88 -7.70 11.89 18.95
CA GLU A 88 -7.37 12.60 17.72
C GLU A 88 -6.24 11.88 16.97
N ALA A 89 -5.24 11.36 17.69
CA ALA A 89 -4.17 10.54 17.10
C ALA A 89 -4.74 9.24 16.50
N LYS A 90 -5.61 8.53 17.22
CA LYS A 90 -6.29 7.34 16.70
C LYS A 90 -7.09 7.66 15.43
N ASN A 91 -7.83 8.77 15.42
CA ASN A 91 -8.57 9.20 14.23
C ASN A 91 -7.65 9.51 13.04
N LYS A 92 -6.48 10.09 13.29
CA LYS A 92 -5.47 10.36 12.26
C LYS A 92 -4.91 9.06 11.66
N LEU A 93 -4.64 8.07 12.50
CA LEU A 93 -4.17 6.73 12.07
C LEU A 93 -5.23 6.02 11.21
N LEU A 94 -6.51 6.10 11.59
CA LEU A 94 -7.62 5.48 10.84
C LEU A 94 -7.85 6.12 9.47
N LYS A 95 -7.58 7.41 9.31
CA LYS A 95 -7.76 8.15 8.04
C LYS A 95 -6.63 7.93 7.04
N TYR A 96 -5.48 7.45 7.49
CA TYR A 96 -4.35 7.24 6.60
C TYR A 96 -4.47 5.91 5.85
N THR A 97 -4.02 5.87 4.61
CA THR A 97 -4.23 4.74 3.67
C THR A 97 -3.27 3.57 3.84
N TRP A 98 -2.19 3.75 4.58
CA TRP A 98 -1.19 2.73 4.88
C TRP A 98 -0.68 1.96 3.65
N PRO A 99 -0.08 2.63 2.65
CA PRO A 99 0.40 1.95 1.44
C PRO A 99 1.43 0.85 1.75
N GLY A 100 2.26 1.03 2.77
CA GLY A 100 3.20 0.01 3.26
C GLY A 100 2.60 -0.95 4.29
N ASN A 101 1.26 -0.91 4.49
CA ASN A 101 0.51 -1.80 5.37
C ASN A 101 1.10 -1.85 6.80
N VAL A 102 1.14 -3.06 7.39
CA VAL A 102 1.61 -3.28 8.76
C VAL A 102 3.08 -2.88 8.95
N ARG A 103 3.94 -3.03 7.91
CA ARG A 103 5.35 -2.62 8.00
C ARG A 103 5.49 -1.11 8.16
N GLU A 104 4.72 -0.34 7.42
CA GLU A 104 4.72 1.12 7.54
C GLU A 104 4.18 1.57 8.90
N LEU A 105 3.09 0.98 9.37
CA LEU A 105 2.55 1.24 10.71
C LEU A 105 3.60 0.93 11.78
N GLN A 106 4.26 -0.21 11.70
CA GLN A 106 5.29 -0.64 12.62
C GLN A 106 6.44 0.39 12.68
N HIS A 107 7.01 0.78 11.53
CA HIS A 107 8.09 1.77 11.47
C HIS A 107 7.64 3.15 11.96
N THR A 108 6.40 3.53 11.66
CA THR A 108 5.82 4.79 12.13
C THR A 108 5.73 4.80 13.65
N MET A 109 5.22 3.74 14.25
CA MET A 109 5.13 3.62 15.70
C MET A 109 6.50 3.58 16.37
N GLU A 110 7.47 2.87 15.81
CA GLU A 110 8.84 2.86 16.31
C GLU A 110 9.47 4.25 16.31
N ARG A 111 9.36 4.97 15.18
CA ARG A 111 9.86 6.35 15.03
C ARG A 111 9.21 7.30 16.03
N VAL A 112 7.89 7.24 16.19
CA VAL A 112 7.18 8.11 17.12
C VAL A 112 7.56 7.85 18.57
N VAL A 113 7.80 6.61 18.95
CA VAL A 113 8.31 6.27 20.29
C VAL A 113 9.73 6.79 20.48
N ILE A 114 10.61 6.65 19.49
CA ILE A 114 11.99 7.13 19.60
C ILE A 114 12.02 8.65 19.74
N LEU A 115 11.28 9.39 18.93
CA LEU A 115 11.29 10.85 18.86
C LEU A 115 10.36 11.52 19.89
N GLY A 116 9.41 10.77 20.45
CA GLY A 116 8.43 11.31 21.38
C GLY A 116 9.04 11.57 22.75
N ASP A 117 8.85 12.81 23.27
CA ASP A 117 9.28 13.23 24.60
C ASP A 117 8.12 13.20 25.62
N GLY A 118 6.91 12.92 25.17
CA GLY A 118 5.70 12.91 25.99
C GLY A 118 5.13 11.50 26.23
N SER A 119 4.46 11.34 27.35
CA SER A 119 3.82 10.06 27.71
C SER A 119 2.59 9.73 26.87
N LEU A 120 1.97 10.71 26.22
CA LEU A 120 0.75 10.54 25.40
C LEU A 120 0.97 11.05 23.98
N LEU A 121 0.77 10.17 22.99
CA LEU A 121 1.00 10.50 21.59
C LEU A 121 -0.18 11.27 21.00
N LYS A 122 0.13 12.43 20.43
CA LYS A 122 -0.79 13.37 19.78
C LYS A 122 -0.70 13.27 18.25
N PRO A 123 -1.65 13.84 17.49
CA PRO A 123 -1.61 13.84 16.02
C PRO A 123 -0.33 14.42 15.42
N GLU A 124 0.28 15.40 16.09
CA GLU A 124 1.48 16.11 15.62
C GLU A 124 2.72 15.18 15.59
N ASN A 125 2.73 14.15 16.45
CA ASN A 125 3.82 13.17 16.48
C ASN A 125 3.86 12.30 15.21
N PHE A 126 2.73 12.20 14.48
CA PHE A 126 2.60 11.37 13.29
C PHE A 126 2.81 12.20 12.02
N GLN A 127 4.00 12.14 11.45
CA GLN A 127 4.30 12.67 10.14
C GLN A 127 4.22 11.53 9.13
N PHE A 128 3.14 11.48 8.37
CA PHE A 128 3.01 10.55 7.26
C PHE A 128 3.72 11.16 6.03
N HIS A 129 4.56 10.36 5.40
CA HIS A 129 5.00 10.72 4.07
C HIS A 129 3.77 10.58 3.17
N VAL A 130 3.22 11.69 2.74
CA VAL A 130 2.29 11.70 1.61
C VAL A 130 3.14 11.29 0.43
N THR A 131 3.19 9.99 0.14
CA THR A 131 3.59 9.56 -1.21
C THR A 131 2.65 10.34 -2.11
N PRO A 132 3.13 11.20 -3.02
CA PRO A 132 2.22 11.83 -3.95
C PRO A 132 1.43 10.66 -4.54
N LYS A 133 0.09 10.70 -4.37
CA LYS A 133 -0.79 9.77 -5.07
C LYS A 133 -0.17 9.67 -6.44
N GLN A 134 0.24 8.44 -6.83
CA GLN A 134 0.45 8.20 -8.26
C GLN A 134 -0.74 8.90 -8.89
N LYS A 135 -0.47 10.01 -9.58
CA LYS A 135 -1.49 10.62 -10.40
C LYS A 135 -2.06 9.40 -11.11
N LYS A 136 -3.35 9.11 -10.89
CA LYS A 136 -4.04 8.23 -11.81
C LYS A 136 -3.45 8.63 -13.13
N GLU A 137 -2.76 7.71 -13.80
CA GLU A 137 -2.38 7.93 -15.20
C GLU A 137 -3.65 8.46 -15.79
N GLU A 138 -3.70 9.77 -16.05
CA GLU A 138 -4.80 10.35 -16.78
C GLU A 138 -4.75 9.50 -18.03
N GLU A 139 -5.79 8.70 -18.26
CA GLU A 139 -5.91 7.89 -19.47
C GLU A 139 -5.42 8.79 -20.57
N ILE A 140 -4.31 8.38 -21.21
CA ILE A 140 -3.73 9.19 -22.28
C ILE A 140 -4.80 9.18 -23.37
N VAL A 141 -5.61 10.23 -23.37
CA VAL A 141 -6.66 10.41 -24.36
C VAL A 141 -5.93 10.74 -25.65
N LEU A 142 -5.67 9.71 -26.45
CA LEU A 142 -5.01 9.83 -27.77
C LEU A 142 -5.93 10.46 -28.83
N ASN A 143 -7.21 10.68 -28.51
CA ASN A 143 -8.15 11.36 -29.40
C ASN A 143 -8.01 12.89 -29.21
N LEU A 144 -7.59 13.57 -30.26
CA LEU A 144 -7.32 15.01 -30.28
C LEU A 144 -8.57 15.84 -29.89
N GLU A 145 -9.75 15.48 -30.38
CA GLU A 145 -11.01 16.17 -30.07
C GLU A 145 -11.37 16.07 -28.58
N GLN A 146 -11.15 14.89 -27.98
CA GLN A 146 -11.37 14.70 -26.54
C GLN A 146 -10.36 15.48 -25.69
N LEU A 147 -9.11 15.54 -26.13
CA LEU A 147 -8.06 16.30 -25.46
C LEU A 147 -8.36 17.80 -25.51
N GLU A 148 -8.75 18.31 -26.67
CA GLU A 148 -9.17 19.71 -26.85
C GLU A 148 -10.35 20.06 -25.95
N ARG A 149 -11.38 19.24 -25.96
CA ARG A 149 -12.57 19.44 -25.11
C ARG A 149 -12.23 19.47 -23.63
N GLN A 150 -11.43 18.52 -23.15
CA GLN A 150 -11.00 18.47 -21.74
C GLN A 150 -10.13 19.69 -21.38
N THR A 151 -9.28 20.16 -22.30
CA THR A 151 -8.42 21.31 -22.08
C THR A 151 -9.24 22.61 -22.03
N ILE A 152 -10.23 22.75 -22.90
CA ILE A 152 -11.17 23.88 -22.86
C ILE A 152 -11.99 23.89 -21.57
N GLU A 153 -12.52 22.74 -21.15
CA GLU A 153 -13.29 22.63 -19.91
C GLU A 153 -12.44 22.98 -18.68
N LYS A 154 -11.16 22.55 -18.64
CA LYS A 154 -10.22 22.91 -17.58
C LYS A 154 -9.94 24.43 -17.57
N ALA A 155 -9.70 25.04 -18.73
CA ALA A 155 -9.46 26.48 -18.87
C ALA A 155 -10.67 27.30 -18.43
N MET A 156 -11.88 26.88 -18.82
CA MET A 156 -13.14 27.52 -18.41
C MET A 156 -13.36 27.46 -16.89
N LYS A 157 -13.07 26.32 -16.27
CA LYS A 157 -13.13 26.19 -14.80
C LYS A 157 -12.13 27.08 -14.08
N LEU A 158 -10.89 27.14 -14.56
CA LEU A 158 -9.83 27.97 -13.97
C LEU A 158 -10.10 29.48 -14.14
N SER A 159 -10.81 29.86 -15.21
CA SER A 159 -11.19 31.26 -15.51
C SER A 159 -12.55 31.67 -14.93
N GLU A 160 -13.17 30.81 -14.09
CA GLU A 160 -14.50 31.06 -13.51
C GLU A 160 -15.57 31.43 -14.54
N GLY A 161 -15.49 30.83 -15.74
CA GLY A 161 -16.41 31.08 -16.84
C GLY A 161 -16.04 32.29 -17.72
N ASN A 162 -14.94 32.98 -17.47
CA ASN A 162 -14.49 34.10 -18.28
C ASN A 162 -13.78 33.63 -19.55
N ILE A 163 -14.45 33.77 -20.70
CA ILE A 163 -14.00 33.26 -22.01
C ILE A 163 -12.67 33.94 -22.44
N SER A 164 -12.47 35.21 -22.17
CA SER A 164 -11.24 35.92 -22.55
C SER A 164 -10.03 35.40 -21.77
N ARG A 165 -10.17 35.19 -20.46
CA ARG A 165 -9.13 34.57 -19.64
C ARG A 165 -8.90 33.10 -20.00
N ALA A 166 -9.94 32.34 -20.34
CA ALA A 166 -9.80 30.95 -20.79
C ALA A 166 -9.00 30.88 -22.11
N ALA A 167 -9.24 31.80 -23.06
CA ALA A 167 -8.50 31.88 -24.31
C ALA A 167 -7.01 32.22 -24.07
N ASP A 168 -6.71 33.12 -23.12
CA ASP A 168 -5.33 33.42 -22.72
C ASP A 168 -4.61 32.20 -22.13
N TYR A 169 -5.28 31.42 -21.27
CA TYR A 169 -4.72 30.18 -20.74
C TYR A 169 -4.46 29.10 -21.81
N LEU A 170 -5.25 29.09 -22.87
CA LEU A 170 -5.12 28.17 -23.99
C LEU A 170 -4.14 28.63 -25.07
N GLY A 171 -3.64 29.87 -24.97
CA GLY A 171 -2.78 30.47 -25.99
C GLY A 171 -3.49 30.74 -27.32
N ILE A 172 -4.85 30.84 -27.31
CA ILE A 172 -5.67 31.07 -28.49
C ILE A 172 -5.92 32.54 -28.61
N THR A 173 -5.41 33.16 -29.69
CA THR A 173 -5.67 34.58 -30.02
C THR A 173 -7.11 34.74 -30.54
N ARG A 174 -7.77 35.78 -30.06
CA ARG A 174 -9.07 36.22 -30.59
C ARG A 174 -8.85 36.83 -31.98
N PHE A 175 -9.39 36.23 -33.03
CA PHE A 175 -9.58 36.90 -34.30
C PHE A 175 -10.91 37.64 -34.30
#